data_d5c11ae7502983668f5cfaeee804e8b6
#
_entry.id   d5c11ae7502983668f5cfaeee804e8b6
#
_cell.length_a   1.000
_cell.length_b   1.000
_cell.length_c   1.000
_cell.angle_alpha   90.00
_cell.angle_beta   90.00
_cell.angle_gamma   90.00
#
_symmetry.space_group_name_H-M   'P 1'
#
loop_
_entity.id
_entity.type
_entity.pdbx_description
1 polymer ?
#
loop_
_entity_poly.entity_id
_entity_poly.type
_entity_poly.pdbx_seq_one_letter_code
_entity_poly.pdbx_strand_id
1 'polypeptide(L)'
;MPLPKIATPSYELELPSTGKTISYRPFLVKEEKLLVIALESQDTKQITNAIKAVIKSCVLTKGIKVETLPTFDIEYLFLNIRGKSVGEDIDVNLICPDDNETEVSISVNLDDIKVQKPEGHSNQIKLDNNLMMELKYPSLNEFIKNNFDPNDTSKSPMDQSFDLIGSCINKIYNQDEVWAADDCSKKEITEFLDSMNSNQFKEVEKFFETMPKLSHIVKVYNPTTKVESDVVLEGLASFFA
;
A
#
# COMPACT_ATOMS: atom_id res chain seq x y z
N MET A 1 16.83 37.63 18.70
CA MET A 1 16.31 36.51 19.50
C MET A 1 15.68 35.50 18.55
N PRO A 2 15.94 34.20 18.67
CA PRO A 2 15.26 33.21 17.85
C PRO A 2 13.77 33.17 18.19
N LEU A 3 12.93 32.94 17.18
CA LEU A 3 11.49 32.79 17.38
C LEU A 3 11.20 31.53 18.23
N PRO A 4 10.12 31.50 19.00
CA PRO A 4 9.74 30.35 19.79
C PRO A 4 9.38 29.17 18.87
N LYS A 5 9.70 27.95 19.30
CA LYS A 5 9.28 26.74 18.63
C LYS A 5 7.86 26.37 19.06
N ILE A 6 6.99 26.09 18.11
CA ILE A 6 5.64 25.64 18.37
C ILE A 6 5.70 24.14 18.71
N ALA A 7 5.07 23.75 19.82
CA ALA A 7 4.94 22.35 20.20
C ALA A 7 3.98 21.63 19.23
N THR A 8 4.35 20.43 18.83
CA THR A 8 3.50 19.59 17.96
C THR A 8 3.01 18.40 18.77
N PRO A 9 1.71 18.06 18.75
CA PRO A 9 1.20 16.89 19.42
C PRO A 9 1.78 15.59 18.80
N SER A 10 1.76 14.52 19.58
CA SER A 10 2.11 13.17 19.10
C SER A 10 0.95 12.23 19.31
N TYR A 11 0.80 11.28 18.41
CA TYR A 11 -0.23 10.24 18.39
C TYR A 11 0.43 8.87 18.27
N GLU A 12 -0.33 7.84 18.57
CA GLU A 12 0.10 6.45 18.44
C GLU A 12 -0.79 5.72 17.43
N LEU A 13 -0.19 4.79 16.69
CA LEU A 13 -0.85 3.96 15.70
C LEU A 13 -0.24 2.57 15.72
N GLU A 14 -1.06 1.53 15.62
CA GLU A 14 -0.61 0.16 15.44
C GLU A 14 -0.49 -0.17 13.95
N LEU A 15 0.70 -0.62 13.51
CA LEU A 15 0.92 -1.04 12.12
C LEU A 15 0.17 -2.34 11.81
N PRO A 16 -0.72 -2.35 10.81
CA PRO A 16 -1.52 -3.53 10.46
C PRO A 16 -0.71 -4.79 10.13
N SER A 17 0.49 -4.62 9.54
CA SER A 17 1.35 -5.74 9.15
C SER A 17 1.98 -6.49 10.33
N THR A 18 2.33 -5.77 11.41
CA THR A 18 3.16 -6.30 12.49
C THR A 18 2.53 -6.20 13.87
N GLY A 19 1.44 -5.44 14.04
CA GLY A 19 0.87 -5.10 15.34
C GLY A 19 1.76 -4.18 16.20
N LYS A 20 2.83 -3.62 15.62
CA LYS A 20 3.77 -2.76 16.33
C LYS A 20 3.21 -1.36 16.48
N THR A 21 3.12 -0.86 17.71
CA THR A 21 2.74 0.53 17.97
C THR A 21 3.88 1.48 17.59
N ILE A 22 3.56 2.49 16.83
CA ILE A 22 4.46 3.58 16.45
C ILE A 22 3.89 4.92 16.90
N SER A 23 4.79 5.84 17.26
CA SER A 23 4.43 7.23 17.55
C SER A 23 4.68 8.09 16.33
N TYR A 24 3.75 9.00 16.04
CA TYR A 24 3.86 9.93 14.90
C TYR A 24 3.32 11.32 15.29
N ARG A 25 3.65 12.32 14.50
CA ARG A 25 3.10 13.68 14.60
C ARG A 25 2.36 14.06 13.32
N PRO A 26 1.45 15.03 13.38
CA PRO A 26 0.90 15.66 12.18
C PRO A 26 2.02 16.26 11.32
N PHE A 27 1.79 16.38 10.03
CA PHE A 27 2.71 17.13 9.19
C PHE A 27 2.57 18.65 9.43
N LEU A 28 3.61 19.37 9.14
CA LEU A 28 3.68 20.82 9.24
C LEU A 28 3.58 21.44 7.85
N VAL A 29 3.44 22.76 7.77
CA VAL A 29 3.34 23.50 6.50
C VAL A 29 4.48 23.17 5.52
N LYS A 30 5.67 22.82 6.00
CA LYS A 30 6.80 22.43 5.13
C LYS A 30 6.57 21.09 4.44
N GLU A 31 5.96 20.11 5.12
CA GLU A 31 5.60 18.83 4.54
C GLU A 31 4.36 18.98 3.63
N GLU A 32 3.40 19.81 4.00
CA GLU A 32 2.24 20.13 3.17
C GLU A 32 2.65 20.73 1.83
N LYS A 33 3.56 21.71 1.83
CA LYS A 33 4.12 22.27 0.58
C LYS A 33 4.76 21.22 -0.31
N LEU A 34 5.48 20.25 0.28
CA LEU A 34 6.07 19.16 -0.48
C LEU A 34 5.01 18.30 -1.17
N LEU A 35 3.89 18.00 -0.47
CA LEU A 35 2.77 17.23 -1.04
C LEU A 35 2.07 18.02 -2.16
N VAL A 36 1.77 19.29 -1.95
CA VAL A 36 1.11 20.15 -2.97
C VAL A 36 1.94 20.20 -4.25
N ILE A 37 3.24 20.48 -4.14
CA ILE A 37 4.15 20.52 -5.31
C ILE A 37 4.18 19.18 -6.04
N ALA A 38 4.19 18.07 -5.29
CA ALA A 38 4.19 16.74 -5.89
C ALA A 38 2.87 16.43 -6.61
N LEU A 39 1.73 16.80 -6.01
CA LEU A 39 0.40 16.63 -6.64
C LEU A 39 0.26 17.46 -7.91
N GLU A 40 0.72 18.73 -7.91
CA GLU A 40 0.70 19.60 -9.08
C GLU A 40 1.54 19.05 -10.24
N SER A 41 2.58 18.24 -9.96
CA SER A 41 3.40 17.62 -11.00
C SER A 41 2.67 16.54 -11.81
N GLN A 42 1.59 15.96 -11.26
CA GLN A 42 0.88 14.80 -11.81
C GLN A 42 1.79 13.59 -12.08
N ASP A 43 2.98 13.57 -11.51
CA ASP A 43 3.96 12.49 -11.63
C ASP A 43 3.82 11.56 -10.43
N THR A 44 3.32 10.35 -10.67
CA THR A 44 3.09 9.34 -9.63
C THR A 44 4.35 9.02 -8.83
N LYS A 45 5.52 9.03 -9.45
CA LYS A 45 6.81 8.81 -8.77
C LYS A 45 7.15 9.95 -7.81
N GLN A 46 6.92 11.21 -8.23
CA GLN A 46 7.13 12.37 -7.38
C GLN A 46 6.15 12.38 -6.21
N ILE A 47 4.87 12.08 -6.46
CA ILE A 47 3.83 11.97 -5.42
C ILE A 47 4.22 10.90 -4.40
N THR A 48 4.60 9.72 -4.83
CA THR A 48 4.98 8.61 -3.95
C THR A 48 6.23 8.93 -3.13
N ASN A 49 7.22 9.58 -3.73
CA ASN A 49 8.42 10.03 -3.02
C ASN A 49 8.10 11.12 -1.98
N ALA A 50 7.18 12.03 -2.28
CA ALA A 50 6.73 13.05 -1.34
C ALA A 50 6.00 12.43 -0.14
N ILE A 51 5.07 11.50 -0.37
CA ILE A 51 4.37 10.75 0.68
C ILE A 51 5.40 10.05 1.59
N LYS A 52 6.36 9.34 1.01
CA LYS A 52 7.44 8.68 1.74
C LYS A 52 8.26 9.65 2.59
N ALA A 53 8.64 10.81 2.03
CA ALA A 53 9.40 11.83 2.75
C ALA A 53 8.61 12.43 3.91
N VAL A 54 7.31 12.67 3.71
CA VAL A 54 6.40 13.17 4.75
C VAL A 54 6.27 12.15 5.88
N ILE A 55 5.99 10.90 5.57
CA ILE A 55 5.88 9.83 6.59
C ILE A 55 7.18 9.72 7.39
N LYS A 56 8.33 9.67 6.71
CA LYS A 56 9.64 9.60 7.36
C LYS A 56 9.92 10.78 8.29
N SER A 57 9.43 11.97 7.94
CA SER A 57 9.55 13.19 8.76
C SER A 57 8.58 13.18 9.95
N CYS A 58 7.42 12.53 9.83
CA CYS A 58 6.36 12.53 10.83
C CYS A 58 6.47 11.36 11.83
N VAL A 59 7.06 10.23 11.46
CA VAL A 59 7.27 9.10 12.36
C VAL A 59 8.35 9.44 13.40
N LEU A 60 8.00 9.30 14.67
CA LEU A 60 8.86 9.61 15.83
C LEU A 60 9.55 8.38 16.39
N THR A 61 8.97 7.20 16.19
CA THR A 61 9.53 5.92 16.66
C THR A 61 10.84 5.60 15.92
N LYS A 62 11.93 5.45 16.69
CA LYS A 62 13.24 5.10 16.13
C LYS A 62 13.26 3.66 15.61
N GLY A 63 14.04 3.43 14.56
CA GLY A 63 14.27 2.09 13.99
C GLY A 63 13.19 1.63 13.01
N ILE A 64 12.19 2.45 12.71
CA ILE A 64 11.23 2.19 11.64
C ILE A 64 11.85 2.61 10.31
N LYS A 65 12.02 1.64 9.41
CA LYS A 65 12.45 1.87 8.04
C LYS A 65 11.21 1.99 7.16
N VAL A 66 10.75 3.21 6.91
CA VAL A 66 9.53 3.49 6.11
C VAL A 66 9.61 2.82 4.73
N GLU A 67 10.81 2.71 4.18
CA GLU A 67 11.06 2.13 2.86
C GLU A 67 10.74 0.64 2.76
N THR A 68 10.78 -0.07 3.88
CA THR A 68 10.55 -1.53 3.94
C THR A 68 9.16 -1.89 4.43
N LEU A 69 8.35 -0.89 4.79
CA LEU A 69 6.96 -1.15 5.19
C LEU A 69 6.13 -1.58 3.98
N PRO A 70 5.16 -2.49 4.16
CA PRO A 70 4.15 -2.81 3.16
C PRO A 70 3.40 -1.57 2.68
N THR A 71 2.92 -1.61 1.45
CA THR A 71 2.14 -0.50 0.87
C THR A 71 0.94 -0.13 1.71
N PHE A 72 0.17 -1.10 2.18
CA PHE A 72 -1.01 -0.85 3.01
C PHE A 72 -0.69 -0.23 4.39
N ASP A 73 0.49 -0.51 4.98
CA ASP A 73 0.96 0.19 6.20
C ASP A 73 1.28 1.65 5.91
N ILE A 74 1.93 1.91 4.77
CA ILE A 74 2.25 3.26 4.30
C ILE A 74 0.99 4.07 4.06
N GLU A 75 0.02 3.49 3.37
CA GLU A 75 -1.28 4.11 3.09
C GLU A 75 -2.03 4.42 4.39
N TYR A 76 -2.12 3.46 5.28
CA TYR A 76 -2.81 3.62 6.57
C TYR A 76 -2.13 4.68 7.45
N LEU A 77 -0.80 4.66 7.52
CA LEU A 77 -0.02 5.63 8.29
C LEU A 77 -0.18 7.05 7.71
N PHE A 78 -0.09 7.19 6.39
CA PHE A 78 -0.26 8.49 5.73
C PHE A 78 -1.65 9.06 5.94
N LEU A 79 -2.70 8.23 5.82
CA LEU A 79 -4.08 8.62 6.05
C LEU A 79 -4.27 9.17 7.48
N ASN A 80 -3.74 8.46 8.48
CA ASN A 80 -3.82 8.89 9.88
C ASN A 80 -3.02 10.18 10.13
N ILE A 81 -1.81 10.32 9.56
CA ILE A 81 -1.03 11.57 9.66
C ILE A 81 -1.84 12.73 9.05
N ARG A 82 -2.47 12.53 7.88
CA ARG A 82 -3.28 13.54 7.21
C ARG A 82 -4.49 13.93 8.05
N GLY A 83 -5.25 12.98 8.56
CA GLY A 83 -6.42 13.22 9.41
C GLY A 83 -6.08 14.10 10.61
N LYS A 84 -4.97 13.82 11.29
CA LYS A 84 -4.51 14.62 12.43
C LYS A 84 -3.87 15.96 12.04
N SER A 85 -3.62 16.21 10.74
CA SER A 85 -3.01 17.45 10.24
C SER A 85 -4.02 18.46 9.74
N VAL A 86 -5.01 18.02 8.95
CA VAL A 86 -5.96 18.90 8.25
C VAL A 86 -7.42 18.61 8.54
N GLY A 87 -7.71 17.57 9.32
CA GLY A 87 -9.05 17.14 9.68
C GLY A 87 -9.32 15.69 9.28
N GLU A 88 -10.23 15.08 10.00
CA GLU A 88 -10.58 13.66 9.89
C GLU A 88 -11.66 13.41 8.82
N ASP A 89 -12.45 14.41 8.47
CA ASP A 89 -13.47 14.31 7.43
C ASP A 89 -12.91 14.76 6.08
N ILE A 90 -13.18 13.98 5.04
CA ILE A 90 -12.82 14.28 3.66
C ILE A 90 -14.06 14.18 2.77
N ASP A 91 -14.18 15.08 1.80
CA ASP A 91 -15.19 14.97 0.75
C ASP A 91 -14.54 14.24 -0.46
N VAL A 92 -15.21 13.18 -0.89
CA VAL A 92 -14.78 12.37 -2.04
C VAL A 92 -15.87 12.47 -3.10
N ASN A 93 -15.48 12.82 -4.33
CA ASN A 93 -16.36 12.84 -5.47
C ASN A 93 -16.36 11.47 -6.15
N LEU A 94 -17.54 10.88 -6.29
CA LEU A 94 -17.73 9.54 -6.82
C LEU A 94 -18.73 9.55 -7.96
N ILE A 95 -18.44 8.77 -8.98
CA ILE A 95 -19.39 8.51 -10.08
C ILE A 95 -20.28 7.34 -9.65
N CYS A 96 -21.59 7.53 -9.74
CA CYS A 96 -22.57 6.51 -9.41
C CYS A 96 -22.42 5.30 -10.35
N PRO A 97 -22.25 4.06 -9.81
CA PRO A 97 -21.97 2.88 -10.64
C PRO A 97 -23.17 2.38 -11.44
N ASP A 98 -24.39 2.83 -11.11
CA ASP A 98 -25.62 2.42 -11.76
C ASP A 98 -25.84 3.09 -13.14
N ASP A 99 -25.38 4.32 -13.31
CA ASP A 99 -25.46 5.04 -14.59
C ASP A 99 -24.10 5.43 -15.18
N ASN A 100 -23.02 5.39 -14.39
CA ASN A 100 -21.66 5.80 -14.76
C ASN A 100 -21.53 7.26 -15.25
N GLU A 101 -22.48 8.12 -14.89
CA GLU A 101 -22.54 9.52 -15.33
C GLU A 101 -22.74 10.49 -14.18
N THR A 102 -23.60 10.14 -13.21
CA THR A 102 -23.95 11.03 -12.11
C THR A 102 -22.83 11.08 -11.07
N GLU A 103 -22.27 12.27 -10.86
CA GLU A 103 -21.27 12.52 -9.82
C GLU A 103 -21.94 12.98 -8.53
N VAL A 104 -21.52 12.42 -7.40
CA VAL A 104 -21.98 12.79 -6.07
C VAL A 104 -20.79 12.97 -5.13
N SER A 105 -20.89 13.95 -4.23
CA SER A 105 -19.89 14.17 -3.18
C SER A 105 -20.35 13.54 -1.88
N ILE A 106 -19.48 12.76 -1.27
CA ILE A 106 -19.73 12.06 0.01
C ILE A 106 -18.64 12.43 0.99
N SER A 107 -19.04 12.77 2.22
CA SER A 107 -18.10 12.98 3.31
C SER A 107 -17.77 11.65 3.97
N VAL A 108 -16.49 11.33 4.07
CA VAL A 108 -15.95 10.10 4.67
C VAL A 108 -15.07 10.48 5.85
N ASN A 109 -15.30 9.83 7.00
CA ASN A 109 -14.43 10.01 8.16
C ASN A 109 -13.23 9.06 8.07
N LEU A 110 -12.02 9.62 8.13
CA LEU A 110 -10.76 8.86 7.99
C LEU A 110 -10.54 7.83 9.11
N ASP A 111 -11.13 8.04 10.29
CA ASP A 111 -11.01 7.10 11.40
C ASP A 111 -11.83 5.81 11.16
N ASP A 112 -12.79 5.82 10.24
CA ASP A 112 -13.57 4.64 9.83
C ASP A 112 -12.83 3.75 8.83
N ILE A 113 -11.82 4.28 8.17
CA ILE A 113 -11.05 3.58 7.14
C ILE A 113 -10.03 2.67 7.80
N LYS A 114 -10.07 1.38 7.51
CA LYS A 114 -9.20 0.36 8.09
C LYS A 114 -8.55 -0.50 7.01
N VAL A 115 -7.40 -1.06 7.35
CA VAL A 115 -6.81 -2.12 6.54
C VAL A 115 -7.62 -3.39 6.74
N GLN A 116 -8.24 -3.87 5.65
CA GLN A 116 -9.01 -5.11 5.63
C GLN A 116 -8.06 -6.28 5.40
N LYS A 117 -8.15 -7.29 6.26
CA LYS A 117 -7.39 -8.53 6.11
C LYS A 117 -8.38 -9.67 5.86
N PRO A 118 -8.45 -10.21 4.64
CA PRO A 118 -9.35 -11.33 4.33
C PRO A 118 -9.07 -12.55 5.19
N GLU A 119 -10.12 -13.27 5.58
CA GLU A 119 -9.99 -14.52 6.31
C GLU A 119 -9.24 -15.56 5.47
N GLY A 120 -8.37 -16.33 6.12
CA GLY A 120 -7.58 -17.37 5.47
C GLY A 120 -6.37 -16.86 4.67
N HIS A 121 -6.06 -15.55 4.71
CA HIS A 121 -4.82 -15.05 4.14
C HIS A 121 -3.60 -15.63 4.85
N SER A 122 -2.66 -16.15 4.07
CA SER A 122 -1.39 -16.71 4.55
C SER A 122 -0.25 -16.29 3.64
N ASN A 123 0.87 -15.94 4.25
CA ASN A 123 2.12 -15.67 3.54
C ASN A 123 2.96 -16.96 3.34
N GLN A 124 2.49 -18.09 3.84
CA GLN A 124 3.13 -19.38 3.64
C GLN A 124 2.37 -20.18 2.60
N ILE A 125 3.04 -20.48 1.51
CA ILE A 125 2.49 -21.19 0.35
C ILE A 125 3.08 -22.59 0.28
N LYS A 126 2.20 -23.58 0.27
CA LYS A 126 2.59 -24.96 0.07
C LYS A 126 2.72 -25.24 -1.44
N LEU A 127 3.94 -25.44 -1.90
CA LEU A 127 4.20 -25.75 -3.32
C LEU A 127 4.02 -27.24 -3.62
N ASP A 128 4.44 -28.10 -2.71
CA ASP A 128 4.20 -29.54 -2.76
C ASP A 128 4.23 -30.17 -1.35
N ASN A 129 4.36 -31.50 -1.26
CA ASN A 129 4.37 -32.18 0.04
C ASN A 129 5.63 -31.90 0.87
N ASN A 130 6.69 -31.40 0.25
CA ASN A 130 7.99 -31.23 0.89
C ASN A 130 8.53 -29.79 0.79
N LEU A 131 7.95 -28.95 -0.08
CA LEU A 131 8.45 -27.62 -0.39
C LEU A 131 7.44 -26.54 -0.02
N MET A 132 7.90 -25.60 0.80
CA MET A 132 7.14 -24.41 1.23
C MET A 132 7.83 -23.14 0.73
N MET A 133 7.05 -22.14 0.41
CA MET A 133 7.53 -20.81 0.09
C MET A 133 6.89 -19.81 1.05
N GLU A 134 7.69 -18.90 1.58
CA GLU A 134 7.22 -17.78 2.38
C GLU A 134 7.36 -16.49 1.57
N LEU A 135 6.25 -15.76 1.47
CA LEU A 135 6.20 -14.47 0.81
C LEU A 135 6.22 -13.33 1.83
N LYS A 136 6.79 -12.20 1.46
CA LYS A 136 6.68 -10.91 2.13
C LYS A 136 5.78 -9.99 1.32
N TYR A 137 5.11 -9.06 1.99
CA TYR A 137 4.31 -8.06 1.30
C TYR A 137 5.20 -7.12 0.50
N PRO A 138 4.74 -6.68 -0.70
CA PRO A 138 5.48 -5.72 -1.49
C PRO A 138 5.68 -4.42 -0.69
N SER A 139 6.93 -3.97 -0.60
CA SER A 139 7.25 -2.68 -0.01
C SER A 139 6.95 -1.55 -0.98
N LEU A 140 6.83 -0.34 -0.46
CA LEU A 140 6.67 0.85 -1.30
C LEU A 140 7.80 1.01 -2.32
N ASN A 141 9.04 0.67 -1.96
CA ASN A 141 10.16 0.73 -2.90
C ASN A 141 10.03 -0.28 -4.03
N GLU A 142 9.61 -1.51 -3.72
CA GLU A 142 9.39 -2.57 -4.71
C GLU A 142 8.23 -2.19 -5.63
N PHE A 143 7.15 -1.66 -5.06
CA PHE A 143 6.00 -1.17 -5.82
C PHE A 143 6.40 -0.05 -6.80
N ILE A 144 7.15 0.96 -6.33
CA ILE A 144 7.62 2.07 -7.18
C ILE A 144 8.53 1.54 -8.29
N LYS A 145 9.51 0.71 -7.93
CA LYS A 145 10.49 0.17 -8.87
C LYS A 145 9.85 -0.63 -9.99
N ASN A 146 8.85 -1.44 -9.66
CA ASN A 146 8.22 -2.33 -10.63
C ASN A 146 7.13 -1.65 -11.47
N ASN A 147 6.48 -0.61 -10.96
CA ASN A 147 5.38 0.06 -11.68
C ASN A 147 5.78 1.39 -12.35
N PHE A 148 6.89 2.00 -11.91
CA PHE A 148 7.23 3.36 -12.33
C PHE A 148 8.70 3.53 -12.74
N ASP A 149 9.37 2.48 -13.24
CA ASP A 149 10.68 2.67 -13.86
C ASP A 149 10.48 3.17 -15.30
N PRO A 150 10.66 4.48 -15.57
CA PRO A 150 10.43 5.05 -16.90
C PRO A 150 11.44 4.56 -17.95
N ASN A 151 12.50 3.87 -17.50
CA ASN A 151 13.53 3.34 -18.39
C ASN A 151 13.25 1.91 -18.86
N ASP A 152 12.23 1.28 -18.31
CA ASP A 152 11.91 -0.14 -18.60
C ASP A 152 10.61 -0.30 -19.40
N THR A 153 10.45 0.48 -20.48
CA THR A 153 9.34 0.33 -21.44
C THR A 153 9.44 -0.96 -22.28
N SER A 154 10.50 -1.76 -22.07
CA SER A 154 10.76 -2.99 -22.83
C SER A 154 10.10 -4.23 -22.20
N LYS A 155 9.63 -4.18 -20.95
CA LYS A 155 9.03 -5.31 -20.26
C LYS A 155 7.54 -5.39 -20.52
N SER A 156 7.06 -6.59 -20.80
CA SER A 156 5.63 -6.86 -20.86
C SER A 156 5.00 -6.70 -19.45
N PRO A 157 3.69 -6.44 -19.34
CA PRO A 157 3.00 -6.44 -18.04
C PRO A 157 3.19 -7.75 -17.27
N MET A 158 3.34 -8.86 -17.99
CA MET A 158 3.61 -10.18 -17.41
C MET A 158 5.00 -10.23 -16.76
N ASP A 159 6.05 -9.74 -17.43
CA ASP A 159 7.40 -9.70 -16.86
C ASP A 159 7.47 -8.81 -15.62
N GLN A 160 6.72 -7.69 -15.61
CA GLN A 160 6.62 -6.82 -14.46
C GLN A 160 5.95 -7.52 -13.26
N SER A 161 4.90 -8.30 -13.52
CA SER A 161 4.22 -9.10 -12.49
C SER A 161 5.15 -10.17 -11.93
N PHE A 162 5.90 -10.87 -12.77
CA PHE A 162 6.89 -11.88 -12.36
C PHE A 162 8.04 -11.24 -11.54
N ASP A 163 8.51 -10.07 -11.95
CA ASP A 163 9.51 -9.31 -11.19
C ASP A 163 9.00 -8.89 -9.80
N LEU A 164 7.74 -8.47 -9.71
CA LEU A 164 7.11 -8.13 -8.43
C LEU A 164 6.97 -9.37 -7.55
N ILE A 165 6.44 -10.46 -8.07
CA ILE A 165 6.30 -11.74 -7.36
C ILE A 165 7.66 -12.20 -6.85
N GLY A 166 8.69 -12.22 -7.70
CA GLY A 166 10.04 -12.61 -7.34
C GLY A 166 10.64 -11.76 -6.22
N SER A 167 10.37 -10.44 -6.23
CA SER A 167 10.82 -9.52 -5.17
C SER A 167 10.11 -9.75 -3.83
N CYS A 168 8.93 -10.37 -3.85
CA CYS A 168 8.14 -10.70 -2.67
C CYS A 168 8.49 -12.07 -2.06
N ILE A 169 9.32 -12.87 -2.68
CA ILE A 169 9.81 -14.12 -2.06
C ILE A 169 10.73 -13.73 -0.90
N ASN A 170 10.44 -14.27 0.29
CA ASN A 170 11.29 -14.14 1.47
C ASN A 170 12.27 -15.32 1.54
N LYS A 171 11.73 -16.51 1.51
CA LYS A 171 12.52 -17.76 1.50
C LYS A 171 11.70 -18.90 0.92
N ILE A 172 12.43 -19.91 0.43
CA ILE A 172 11.91 -21.22 0.06
C ILE A 172 12.55 -22.21 1.03
N TYR A 173 11.82 -23.21 1.50
CA TYR A 173 12.34 -24.15 2.49
C TYR A 173 11.65 -25.50 2.43
N ASN A 174 12.38 -26.52 2.85
CA ASN A 174 11.88 -27.86 3.12
C ASN A 174 12.27 -28.29 4.53
N GLN A 175 12.20 -29.60 4.84
CA GLN A 175 12.56 -30.12 6.17
C GLN A 175 14.07 -30.02 6.46
N ASP A 176 14.92 -30.01 5.43
CA ASP A 176 16.37 -30.13 5.55
C ASP A 176 17.10 -28.81 5.24
N GLU A 177 16.55 -27.99 4.34
CA GLU A 177 17.23 -26.82 3.77
C GLU A 177 16.32 -25.58 3.71
N VAL A 178 16.96 -24.40 3.78
CA VAL A 178 16.32 -23.08 3.63
C VAL A 178 17.12 -22.26 2.64
N TRP A 179 16.46 -21.76 1.60
CA TRP A 179 17.01 -20.84 0.61
C TRP A 179 16.40 -19.45 0.83
N ALA A 180 17.20 -18.54 1.38
CA ALA A 180 16.77 -17.14 1.53
C ALA A 180 16.84 -16.44 0.16
N ALA A 181 15.79 -15.66 -0.18
CA ALA A 181 15.76 -14.98 -1.47
C ALA A 181 16.90 -13.95 -1.63
N ASP A 182 17.37 -13.37 -0.51
CA ASP A 182 18.48 -12.42 -0.52
C ASP A 182 19.83 -13.07 -0.90
N ASP A 183 19.95 -14.40 -0.79
CA ASP A 183 21.14 -15.19 -1.18
C ASP A 183 21.05 -15.70 -2.63
N CYS A 184 19.89 -15.54 -3.28
CA CYS A 184 19.64 -15.99 -4.64
C CYS A 184 19.78 -14.84 -5.64
N SER A 185 20.30 -15.14 -6.82
CA SER A 185 20.30 -14.17 -7.93
C SER A 185 18.89 -14.01 -8.51
N LYS A 186 18.64 -12.86 -9.14
CA LYS A 186 17.36 -12.62 -9.84
C LYS A 186 17.06 -13.71 -10.88
N LYS A 187 18.09 -14.21 -11.56
CA LYS A 187 17.95 -15.27 -12.57
C LYS A 187 17.47 -16.57 -11.95
N GLU A 188 18.02 -16.98 -10.81
CA GLU A 188 17.61 -18.20 -10.10
C GLU A 188 16.17 -18.10 -9.61
N ILE A 189 15.76 -16.92 -9.11
CA ILE A 189 14.37 -16.67 -8.70
C ILE A 189 13.42 -16.78 -9.91
N THR A 190 13.79 -16.19 -11.06
CA THR A 190 12.97 -16.27 -12.27
C THR A 190 12.87 -17.72 -12.77
N GLU A 191 13.98 -18.44 -12.85
CA GLU A 191 14.00 -19.85 -13.25
C GLU A 191 13.17 -20.73 -12.31
N PHE A 192 13.17 -20.41 -11.01
CA PHE A 192 12.33 -21.08 -10.02
C PHE A 192 10.83 -20.83 -10.28
N LEU A 193 10.43 -19.57 -10.50
CA LEU A 193 9.05 -19.24 -10.82
C LEU A 193 8.59 -19.90 -12.13
N ASP A 194 9.43 -19.90 -13.15
CA ASP A 194 9.16 -20.53 -14.46
C ASP A 194 9.01 -22.07 -14.34
N SER A 195 9.59 -22.68 -13.31
CA SER A 195 9.47 -24.13 -13.05
C SER A 195 8.17 -24.55 -12.39
N MET A 196 7.38 -23.59 -11.90
CA MET A 196 6.10 -23.86 -11.23
C MET A 196 5.04 -24.36 -12.22
N ASN A 197 4.24 -25.31 -11.78
CA ASN A 197 3.01 -25.64 -12.50
C ASN A 197 1.89 -24.64 -12.20
N SER A 198 0.84 -24.67 -13.04
CA SER A 198 -0.26 -23.70 -12.93
C SER A 198 -0.99 -23.70 -11.57
N ASN A 199 -1.02 -24.84 -10.87
CA ASN A 199 -1.68 -24.90 -9.56
C ASN A 199 -0.82 -24.23 -8.47
N GLN A 200 0.50 -24.46 -8.52
CA GLN A 200 1.45 -23.79 -7.62
C GLN A 200 1.44 -22.28 -7.83
N PHE A 201 1.42 -21.85 -9.09
CA PHE A 201 1.38 -20.42 -9.42
C PHE A 201 0.07 -19.75 -8.95
N LYS A 202 -1.08 -20.43 -9.07
CA LYS A 202 -2.37 -19.94 -8.53
C LYS A 202 -2.35 -19.70 -7.01
N GLU A 203 -1.65 -20.54 -6.25
CA GLU A 203 -1.52 -20.30 -4.80
C GLU A 203 -0.66 -19.05 -4.51
N VAL A 204 0.32 -18.75 -5.38
CA VAL A 204 1.07 -17.50 -5.32
C VAL A 204 0.19 -16.29 -5.67
N GLU A 205 -0.57 -16.36 -6.76
CA GLU A 205 -1.52 -15.30 -7.16
C GLU A 205 -2.54 -15.01 -6.04
N LYS A 206 -3.06 -16.05 -5.41
CA LYS A 206 -4.00 -15.94 -4.29
C LYS A 206 -3.44 -15.13 -3.12
N PHE A 207 -2.13 -15.20 -2.84
CA PHE A 207 -1.51 -14.35 -1.81
C PHE A 207 -1.71 -12.87 -2.13
N PHE A 208 -1.46 -12.45 -3.39
CA PHE A 208 -1.62 -11.05 -3.81
C PHE A 208 -3.09 -10.62 -3.87
N GLU A 209 -3.99 -11.51 -4.28
CA GLU A 209 -5.43 -11.23 -4.29
C GLU A 209 -6.00 -11.01 -2.88
N THR A 210 -5.50 -11.80 -1.91
CA THR A 210 -6.00 -11.79 -0.53
C THR A 210 -5.13 -10.98 0.43
N MET A 211 -4.06 -10.32 -0.04
CA MET A 211 -3.22 -9.51 0.84
C MET A 211 -4.03 -8.37 1.47
N PRO A 212 -3.63 -7.91 2.68
CA PRO A 212 -4.31 -6.80 3.33
C PRO A 212 -4.31 -5.54 2.45
N LYS A 213 -5.46 -4.84 2.43
CA LYS A 213 -5.66 -3.62 1.63
C LYS A 213 -6.34 -2.55 2.47
N LEU A 214 -5.94 -1.30 2.25
CA LEU A 214 -6.67 -0.15 2.78
C LEU A 214 -7.94 0.01 1.96
N SER A 215 -9.10 -0.27 2.54
CA SER A 215 -10.38 -0.15 1.84
C SER A 215 -11.51 0.26 2.78
N HIS A 216 -12.48 0.97 2.20
CA HIS A 216 -13.70 1.40 2.87
C HIS A 216 -14.88 1.31 1.91
N ILE A 217 -16.02 0.80 2.37
CA ILE A 217 -17.23 0.72 1.55
C ILE A 217 -18.11 1.88 1.92
N VAL A 218 -18.48 2.69 0.94
CA VAL A 218 -19.41 3.81 1.09
C VAL A 218 -20.68 3.54 0.31
N LYS A 219 -21.81 3.99 0.87
CA LYS A 219 -23.11 3.95 0.20
C LYS A 219 -23.30 5.22 -0.58
N VAL A 220 -23.55 5.10 -1.86
CA VAL A 220 -23.74 6.19 -2.80
C VAL A 220 -25.19 6.19 -3.25
N TYR A 221 -25.91 7.30 -3.02
CA TYR A 221 -27.25 7.49 -3.51
C TYR A 221 -27.23 8.35 -4.78
N ASN A 222 -27.71 7.79 -5.90
CA ASN A 222 -27.85 8.51 -7.14
C ASN A 222 -29.16 9.35 -7.13
N PRO A 223 -29.10 10.68 -7.14
CA PRO A 223 -30.30 11.53 -7.11
C PRO A 223 -31.12 11.46 -8.42
N THR A 224 -30.51 11.04 -9.53
CA THR A 224 -31.14 10.94 -10.86
C THR A 224 -31.95 9.67 -10.99
N THR A 225 -31.33 8.52 -10.73
CA THR A 225 -31.95 7.20 -10.87
C THR A 225 -32.68 6.73 -9.61
N LYS A 226 -32.37 7.34 -8.44
CA LYS A 226 -32.87 7.00 -7.09
C LYS A 226 -32.39 5.62 -6.61
N VAL A 227 -31.28 5.16 -7.13
CA VAL A 227 -30.65 3.89 -6.75
C VAL A 227 -29.57 4.14 -5.70
N GLU A 228 -29.50 3.27 -4.68
CA GLU A 228 -28.38 3.21 -3.73
C GLU A 228 -27.43 2.09 -4.15
N SER A 229 -26.15 2.38 -4.21
CA SER A 229 -25.09 1.45 -4.62
C SER A 229 -23.94 1.49 -3.61
N ASP A 230 -23.28 0.35 -3.42
CA ASP A 230 -22.05 0.28 -2.63
C ASP A 230 -20.83 0.57 -3.55
N VAL A 231 -19.98 1.49 -3.12
CA VAL A 231 -18.71 1.82 -3.81
C VAL A 231 -17.55 1.48 -2.87
N VAL A 232 -16.60 0.71 -3.37
CA VAL A 232 -15.37 0.38 -2.63
C VAL A 232 -14.31 1.43 -2.94
N LEU A 233 -13.87 2.14 -1.91
CA LEU A 233 -12.70 3.01 -1.96
C LEU A 233 -11.48 2.18 -1.56
N GLU A 234 -10.50 2.05 -2.45
CA GLU A 234 -9.31 1.22 -2.23
C GLU A 234 -8.03 2.00 -2.55
N GLY A 235 -7.07 1.92 -1.64
CA GLY A 235 -5.79 2.61 -1.74
C GLY A 235 -5.88 4.12 -1.54
N LEU A 236 -4.73 4.77 -1.35
CA LEU A 236 -4.67 6.22 -1.06
C LEU A 236 -5.33 7.09 -2.15
N ALA A 237 -5.20 6.71 -3.42
CA ALA A 237 -5.72 7.51 -4.53
C ALA A 237 -7.23 7.78 -4.39
N SER A 238 -8.00 6.80 -3.90
CA SER A 238 -9.45 6.93 -3.73
C SER A 238 -9.87 7.94 -2.65
N PHE A 239 -8.94 8.34 -1.77
CA PHE A 239 -9.20 9.30 -0.69
C PHE A 239 -8.59 10.68 -0.95
N PHE A 240 -8.04 10.93 -2.16
CA PHE A 240 -7.42 12.19 -2.57
C PHE A 240 -7.90 12.68 -3.94
N ALA A 241 -8.93 12.03 -4.49
CA ALA A 241 -9.53 12.41 -5.78
C ALA A 241 -10.41 13.66 -5.62
#